data_e37e721e497a019dd4466115da91e22c
#
_entry.id   e37e721e497a019dd4466115da91e22c
#
_cell.length_a   1.000
_cell.length_b   1.000
_cell.length_c   1.000
_cell.angle_alpha   90.00
_cell.angle_beta   90.00
_cell.angle_gamma   90.00
#
_symmetry.space_group_name_H-M   'P 1'
#
loop_
_entity.id
_entity.type
_entity.pdbx_description
1 polymer ?
#
loop_
_entity_poly.entity_id
_entity_poly.type
_entity_poly.pdbx_seq_one_letter_code
_entity_poly.pdbx_strand_id
1 'polypeptide(L)'
;MINFKRADHIHICVPPERLEEARQFYTEVVGLKPTHRPEVFRHPGFWFEIGDIGFHIGIEPGLVNTSRHSAFEVKNLEEARETLESKGVKTYEEEKLADRERFFFLDPFGNRMELLEYEHD
;
A
#
# COMPACT_ATOMS: atom_id res chain seq x y z
N MET A 1 -2.54 20.79 -23.63
CA MET A 1 -1.82 19.83 -22.79
C MET A 1 -2.41 19.81 -21.39
N ILE A 2 -2.35 18.65 -20.74
CA ILE A 2 -2.82 18.52 -19.35
C ILE A 2 -1.66 18.83 -18.43
N ASN A 3 -1.88 19.72 -17.46
CA ASN A 3 -0.86 20.08 -16.48
C ASN A 3 -1.09 19.28 -15.19
N PHE A 4 -0.39 18.16 -15.05
CA PHE A 4 -0.51 17.32 -13.87
C PHE A 4 0.21 17.98 -12.68
N LYS A 5 -0.39 17.92 -11.50
CA LYS A 5 0.23 18.42 -10.28
C LYS A 5 0.85 17.29 -9.45
N ARG A 6 0.10 16.25 -9.17
CA ARG A 6 0.59 15.13 -8.36
C ARG A 6 -0.44 14.00 -8.38
N ALA A 7 -0.05 12.85 -7.86
CA ALA A 7 -1.02 11.79 -7.60
C ALA A 7 -1.82 12.15 -6.35
N ASP A 8 -3.14 11.96 -6.40
CA ASP A 8 -4.01 12.30 -5.28
C ASP A 8 -4.21 11.11 -4.33
N HIS A 9 -4.52 9.96 -4.89
CA HIS A 9 -4.72 8.76 -4.07
C HIS A 9 -4.51 7.51 -4.90
N ILE A 10 -4.36 6.40 -4.18
CA ILE A 10 -4.30 5.07 -4.74
C ILE A 10 -5.50 4.31 -4.22
N HIS A 11 -6.12 3.51 -5.07
CA HIS A 11 -7.28 2.71 -4.70
C HIS A 11 -6.96 1.24 -4.94
N ILE A 12 -7.08 0.43 -3.89
CA ILE A 12 -6.96 -1.02 -4.02
C ILE A 12 -8.31 -1.66 -3.66
N CYS A 13 -8.47 -2.91 -4.05
CA CYS A 13 -9.69 -3.66 -3.77
C CYS A 13 -9.38 -4.93 -3.00
N VAL A 14 -10.33 -5.32 -2.15
CA VAL A 14 -10.26 -6.54 -1.37
C VAL A 14 -11.61 -7.24 -1.45
N PRO A 15 -11.67 -8.56 -1.19
CA PRO A 15 -12.96 -9.25 -1.18
C PRO A 15 -13.90 -8.62 -0.14
N PRO A 16 -15.18 -8.48 -0.48
CA PRO A 16 -16.13 -7.81 0.43
C PRO A 16 -16.17 -8.42 1.83
N GLU A 17 -16.10 -9.73 1.92
CA GLU A 17 -16.18 -10.46 3.20
C GLU A 17 -14.90 -10.32 4.04
N ARG A 18 -13.83 -9.76 3.47
CA ARG A 18 -12.56 -9.58 4.18
C ARG A 18 -12.21 -8.10 4.40
N LEU A 19 -13.20 -7.21 4.24
CA LEU A 19 -12.94 -5.78 4.35
C LEU A 19 -12.40 -5.38 5.73
N GLU A 20 -12.95 -5.96 6.80
CA GLU A 20 -12.49 -5.65 8.16
C GLU A 20 -11.06 -6.15 8.40
N GLU A 21 -10.72 -7.30 7.83
CA GLU A 21 -9.35 -7.81 7.88
C GLU A 21 -8.40 -6.82 7.18
N ALA A 22 -8.84 -6.23 6.07
CA ALA A 22 -8.05 -5.23 5.36
C ALA A 22 -7.82 -3.99 6.21
N ARG A 23 -8.85 -3.52 6.90
CA ARG A 23 -8.72 -2.37 7.80
C ARG A 23 -7.67 -2.66 8.87
N GLN A 24 -7.72 -3.83 9.46
CA GLN A 24 -6.75 -4.23 10.49
C GLN A 24 -5.33 -4.31 9.91
N PHE A 25 -5.18 -4.91 8.74
CA PHE A 25 -3.86 -5.04 8.13
C PHE A 25 -3.23 -3.67 7.88
N TYR A 26 -3.96 -2.78 7.25
CA TYR A 26 -3.40 -1.48 6.90
C TYR A 26 -3.22 -0.55 8.10
N THR A 27 -4.03 -0.73 9.14
CA THR A 27 -3.87 0.02 10.39
C THR A 27 -2.75 -0.54 11.27
N GLU A 28 -2.75 -1.84 11.50
CA GLU A 28 -1.90 -2.45 12.53
C GLU A 28 -0.58 -2.97 11.98
N VAL A 29 -0.55 -3.44 10.73
CA VAL A 29 0.67 -3.99 10.14
C VAL A 29 1.41 -2.91 9.35
N VAL A 30 0.73 -2.24 8.43
CA VAL A 30 1.36 -1.20 7.61
C VAL A 30 1.47 0.11 8.40
N GLY A 31 0.51 0.38 9.28
CA GLY A 31 0.57 1.54 10.15
C GLY A 31 0.02 2.82 9.54
N LEU A 32 -0.93 2.70 8.61
CA LEU A 32 -1.53 3.87 7.98
C LEU A 32 -2.52 4.54 8.92
N LYS A 33 -2.65 5.86 8.78
CA LYS A 33 -3.56 6.65 9.57
C LYS A 33 -4.92 6.74 8.87
N PRO A 34 -6.01 6.33 9.53
CA PRO A 34 -7.34 6.49 8.94
C PRO A 34 -7.70 7.95 8.73
N THR A 35 -8.42 8.22 7.65
CA THR A 35 -8.93 9.56 7.36
C THR A 35 -10.43 9.50 7.16
N HIS A 36 -11.06 10.67 7.21
CA HIS A 36 -12.51 10.75 7.05
C HIS A 36 -12.92 10.33 5.64
N ARG A 37 -13.86 9.39 5.55
CA ARG A 37 -14.45 8.98 4.29
C ARG A 37 -15.85 9.61 4.19
N PRO A 38 -16.10 10.44 3.17
CA PRO A 38 -17.40 11.12 3.06
C PRO A 38 -18.57 10.14 3.04
N GLU A 39 -19.66 10.54 3.70
CA GLU A 39 -20.83 9.67 3.88
C GLU A 39 -21.63 9.46 2.60
N VAL A 40 -21.34 10.23 1.54
CA VAL A 40 -22.05 10.08 0.28
C VAL A 40 -21.78 8.75 -0.40
N PHE A 41 -20.69 8.08 -0.03
CA PHE A 41 -20.32 6.80 -0.64
C PHE A 41 -21.20 5.68 -0.09
N ARG A 42 -21.85 4.96 -0.99
CA ARG A 42 -22.76 3.86 -0.62
C ARG A 42 -22.06 2.52 -0.54
N HIS A 43 -20.92 2.39 -1.21
CA HIS A 43 -20.15 1.14 -1.17
C HIS A 43 -19.27 1.14 0.07
N PRO A 44 -19.13 -0.02 0.74
CA PRO A 44 -18.21 -0.12 1.88
C PRO A 44 -16.77 0.15 1.45
N GLY A 45 -16.00 0.71 2.36
CA GLY A 45 -14.60 0.97 2.10
C GLY A 45 -13.96 1.75 3.22
N PHE A 46 -12.67 1.98 3.10
CA PHE A 46 -11.91 2.74 4.10
C PHE A 46 -10.94 3.67 3.40
N TRP A 47 -10.71 4.81 4.03
CA TRP A 47 -9.76 5.79 3.56
C TRP A 47 -8.65 5.97 4.59
N PHE A 48 -7.42 6.04 4.09
CA PHE A 48 -6.22 6.28 4.89
C PHE A 48 -5.37 7.31 4.19
N GLU A 49 -4.39 7.86 4.91
CA GLU A 49 -3.32 8.60 4.25
C GLU A 49 -2.05 7.75 4.22
N ILE A 50 -1.28 7.89 3.15
CA ILE A 50 0.00 7.24 2.99
C ILE A 50 0.95 8.28 2.41
N GLY A 51 2.00 8.65 3.19
CA GLY A 51 2.81 9.79 2.80
C GLY A 51 1.94 11.04 2.68
N ASP A 52 1.99 11.70 1.54
CA ASP A 52 1.22 12.92 1.29
C ASP A 52 0.01 12.70 0.39
N ILE A 53 -0.39 11.45 0.16
CA ILE A 53 -1.54 11.13 -0.68
C ILE A 53 -2.52 10.23 0.06
N GLY A 54 -3.68 10.00 -0.53
CA GLY A 54 -4.67 9.09 0.02
C GLY A 54 -4.43 7.65 -0.37
N PHE A 55 -4.91 6.74 0.46
CA PHE A 55 -4.90 5.31 0.20
C PHE A 55 -6.30 4.79 0.50
N HIS A 56 -7.01 4.36 -0.52
CA HIS A 56 -8.41 3.98 -0.42
C HIS A 56 -8.56 2.48 -0.62
N ILE A 57 -9.42 1.86 0.17
CA ILE A 57 -9.75 0.45 0.04
C ILE A 57 -11.21 0.34 -0.36
N GLY A 58 -11.45 -0.32 -1.48
CA GLY A 58 -12.79 -0.67 -1.92
C GLY A 58 -12.95 -2.17 -1.98
N ILE A 59 -14.08 -2.63 -2.50
CA ILE A 59 -14.40 -4.05 -2.54
C ILE A 59 -14.53 -4.54 -3.97
N GLU A 60 -14.05 -5.76 -4.19
CA GLU A 60 -14.14 -6.46 -5.46
C GLU A 60 -14.02 -7.96 -5.19
N PRO A 61 -14.86 -8.81 -5.78
CA PRO A 61 -14.79 -10.25 -5.50
C PRO A 61 -13.45 -10.86 -5.92
N GLY A 62 -12.98 -11.82 -5.13
CA GLY A 62 -11.79 -12.60 -5.44
C GLY A 62 -10.51 -11.95 -4.97
N LEU A 63 -9.42 -12.70 -5.10
CA LEU A 63 -8.08 -12.22 -4.75
C LEU A 63 -7.41 -11.62 -5.97
N VAL A 64 -6.58 -10.62 -5.74
CA VAL A 64 -5.78 -9.99 -6.79
C VAL A 64 -4.63 -10.92 -7.17
N ASN A 65 -4.37 -11.06 -8.46
CA ASN A 65 -3.20 -11.79 -8.96
C ASN A 65 -2.69 -11.05 -10.18
N THR A 66 -1.78 -10.12 -9.96
CA THR A 66 -1.34 -9.19 -11.00
C THR A 66 0.07 -8.72 -10.72
N SER A 67 0.76 -8.28 -11.77
CA SER A 67 2.04 -7.60 -11.62
C SER A 67 1.87 -6.11 -11.33
N ARG A 68 0.64 -5.59 -11.39
CA ARG A 68 0.40 -4.20 -11.05
C ARG A 68 0.74 -3.97 -9.59
N HIS A 69 1.34 -2.82 -9.32
CA HIS A 69 1.74 -2.51 -7.95
C HIS A 69 1.82 -1.00 -7.77
N SER A 70 1.86 -0.61 -6.52
CA SER A 70 2.11 0.76 -6.11
C SER A 70 3.46 0.81 -5.41
N ALA A 71 4.19 1.89 -5.60
CA ALA A 71 5.50 2.05 -4.99
C ALA A 71 5.51 3.29 -4.11
N PHE A 72 6.07 3.15 -2.93
CA PHE A 72 6.15 4.24 -1.96
C PHE A 72 7.57 4.40 -1.48
N GLU A 73 8.03 5.63 -1.47
CA GLU A 73 9.33 5.97 -0.92
C GLU A 73 9.22 6.07 0.60
N VAL A 74 10.13 5.42 1.31
CA VAL A 74 10.15 5.45 2.77
C VAL A 74 11.51 5.94 3.24
N LYS A 75 11.54 6.43 4.47
CA LYS A 75 12.80 6.68 5.17
C LYS A 75 13.16 5.40 5.89
N ASN A 76 14.43 5.01 5.82
CA ASN A 76 14.92 3.82 6.49
C ASN A 76 14.20 2.54 6.03
N LEU A 77 14.56 2.13 4.83
CA LEU A 77 13.94 0.96 4.19
C LEU A 77 14.13 -0.32 5.01
N GLU A 78 15.30 -0.50 5.62
CA GLU A 78 15.57 -1.70 6.40
C GLU A 78 14.67 -1.81 7.63
N GLU A 79 14.41 -0.68 8.29
CA GLU A 79 13.46 -0.66 9.41
C GLU A 79 12.06 -1.02 8.95
N ALA A 80 11.65 -0.54 7.76
CA ALA A 80 10.35 -0.90 7.20
C ALA A 80 10.25 -2.40 6.95
N ARG A 81 11.32 -3.00 6.40
CA ARG A 81 11.36 -4.44 6.17
C ARG A 81 11.24 -5.21 7.48
N GLU A 82 12.03 -4.82 8.48
CA GLU A 82 11.99 -5.47 9.78
C GLU A 82 10.60 -5.37 10.44
N THR A 83 9.97 -4.21 10.32
CA THR A 83 8.63 -4.00 10.86
C THR A 83 7.63 -4.97 10.24
N LEU A 84 7.64 -5.09 8.91
CA LEU A 84 6.72 -5.97 8.22
C LEU A 84 6.99 -7.43 8.55
N GLU A 85 8.28 -7.84 8.50
CA GLU A 85 8.63 -9.23 8.75
C GLU A 85 8.36 -9.64 10.19
N SER A 86 8.54 -8.73 11.15
CA SER A 86 8.21 -9.01 12.55
C SER A 86 6.71 -9.25 12.76
N LYS A 87 5.90 -8.78 11.85
CA LYS A 87 4.44 -8.97 11.89
C LYS A 87 3.96 -10.07 10.95
N GLY A 88 4.89 -10.89 10.44
CA GLY A 88 4.55 -12.05 9.65
C GLY A 88 4.39 -11.80 8.16
N VAL A 89 4.73 -10.62 7.67
CA VAL A 89 4.65 -10.32 6.25
C VAL A 89 5.93 -10.79 5.57
N LYS A 90 5.79 -11.54 4.49
CA LYS A 90 6.94 -11.95 3.69
C LYS A 90 7.33 -10.84 2.75
N THR A 91 8.61 -10.53 2.69
CA THR A 91 9.14 -9.55 1.74
C THR A 91 10.00 -10.28 0.71
N TYR A 92 10.10 -9.71 -0.47
CA TYR A 92 10.92 -10.32 -1.53
C TYR A 92 11.51 -9.22 -2.39
N GLU A 93 12.55 -9.59 -3.15
CA GLU A 93 13.27 -8.64 -3.98
C GLU A 93 13.06 -8.97 -5.45
N GLU A 94 13.15 -7.94 -6.27
CA GLU A 94 13.20 -8.02 -7.72
C GLU A 94 14.55 -7.47 -8.19
N GLU A 95 14.69 -7.20 -9.46
CA GLU A 95 15.95 -6.73 -10.03
C GLU A 95 16.50 -5.53 -9.27
N LYS A 96 17.81 -5.54 -9.01
CA LYS A 96 18.46 -4.44 -8.32
C LYS A 96 18.61 -3.25 -9.27
N LEU A 97 18.23 -2.07 -8.77
CA LEU A 97 18.41 -0.81 -9.49
C LEU A 97 19.60 -0.07 -8.92
N ALA A 98 20.26 0.73 -9.78
CA ALA A 98 21.52 1.36 -9.40
C ALA A 98 21.36 2.51 -8.40
N ASP A 99 20.20 3.19 -8.42
CA ASP A 99 19.99 4.42 -7.67
C ASP A 99 19.14 4.26 -6.41
N ARG A 100 18.67 3.06 -6.11
CA ARG A 100 17.77 2.84 -4.98
C ARG A 100 17.83 1.41 -4.48
N GLU A 101 17.47 1.26 -3.20
CA GLU A 101 17.14 -0.04 -2.63
C GLU A 101 15.63 -0.17 -2.59
N ARG A 102 15.13 -1.39 -2.71
CA ARG A 102 13.69 -1.63 -2.73
C ARG A 102 13.38 -3.08 -2.37
N PHE A 103 12.16 -3.29 -1.90
CA PHE A 103 11.62 -4.64 -1.75
C PHE A 103 10.12 -4.60 -1.99
N PHE A 104 9.53 -5.78 -2.13
CA PHE A 104 8.11 -5.94 -2.41
C PHE A 104 7.47 -6.78 -1.32
N PHE A 105 6.18 -6.60 -1.14
CA PHE A 105 5.36 -7.53 -0.37
C PHE A 105 3.96 -7.57 -0.96
N LEU A 106 3.23 -8.65 -0.65
CA LEU A 106 1.83 -8.76 -1.00
C LEU A 106 1.00 -8.56 0.27
N ASP A 107 -0.09 -7.82 0.15
CA ASP A 107 -1.05 -7.81 1.25
C ASP A 107 -1.79 -9.15 1.27
N PRO A 108 -2.62 -9.43 2.30
CA PRO A 108 -3.31 -10.73 2.38
C PRO A 108 -4.26 -11.02 1.22
N PHE A 109 -4.55 -10.03 0.40
CA PHE A 109 -5.51 -10.14 -0.69
C PHE A 109 -4.85 -10.17 -2.07
N GLY A 110 -3.53 -10.16 -2.10
CA GLY A 110 -2.77 -10.22 -3.35
C GLY A 110 -2.38 -8.87 -3.93
N ASN A 111 -2.72 -7.77 -3.27
CA ASN A 111 -2.27 -6.47 -3.75
C ASN A 111 -0.77 -6.35 -3.54
N ARG A 112 -0.05 -5.99 -4.60
CA ARG A 112 1.41 -5.92 -4.59
C ARG A 112 1.86 -4.51 -4.22
N MET A 113 2.79 -4.44 -3.28
CA MET A 113 3.34 -3.17 -2.79
C MET A 113 4.86 -3.19 -2.95
N GLU A 114 5.40 -2.06 -3.35
CA GLU A 114 6.84 -1.85 -3.39
C GLU A 114 7.20 -0.73 -2.43
N LEU A 115 8.21 -0.95 -1.58
CA LEU A 115 8.78 0.11 -0.76
C LEU A 115 10.20 0.35 -1.23
N LEU A 116 10.60 1.62 -1.29
CA LEU A 116 11.92 1.96 -1.82
C LEU A 116 12.52 3.14 -1.08
N GLU A 117 13.83 3.22 -1.18
CA GLU A 117 14.58 4.35 -0.64
C GLU A 117 15.70 4.68 -1.63
N TYR A 118 15.72 5.92 -2.08
CA TYR A 118 16.77 6.34 -3.01
C TYR A 118 18.09 6.50 -2.27
N GLU A 119 19.17 6.13 -2.94
CA GLU A 119 20.50 6.36 -2.40
C GLU A 119 20.83 7.84 -2.56
N HIS A 120 21.40 8.39 -1.51
CA HIS A 120 21.83 9.79 -1.51
C HIS A 120 23.33 9.86 -1.37
N ASP A 121 23.91 10.81 -2.04
CA ASP A 121 25.35 11.03 -1.98
C ASP A 121 25.77 11.69 -0.67
#